data_3174b90f8f8f28fcaab0e1426a5b1541
#
_entry.id   3174b90f8f8f28fcaab0e1426a5b1541
#
_cell.length_a   1.000
_cell.length_b   1.000
_cell.length_c   1.000
_cell.angle_alpha   90.00
_cell.angle_beta   90.00
_cell.angle_gamma   90.00
#
_symmetry.space_group_name_H-M   'P 1'
#
loop_
_entity.id
_entity.type
_entity.pdbx_description
1 polymer ?
#
loop_
_entity_poly.entity_id
_entity_poly.type
_entity_poly.pdbx_seq_one_letter_code
_entity_poly.pdbx_strand_id
1 'polypeptide(L)'
;MTVSPQNYQPRPLGLKGPRAELVLALKGGSGLTARALIERLGLSPNAVRHHLKELEAAGLVTYDRQAGAVGAPSHRYHLTPAGEALFPRRYEEAVGRLLDYVVEHEGRAAAVSVLETKYRELAKSLRAELADATPEQRLHAVTRALEAEGYMPEVRQNGSGLPMLVEHNCPMQQVAERFPELCDAEARFLTEVLEASVTRSAHIPSGCGACEYKIETREGSRVTSHESRDSAGQAPLATRDS
;
A
#
# COMPACT_ATOMS: atom_id res chain seq x y z
N MET A 1 36.97 -12.33 10.97
CA MET A 1 37.14 -12.22 9.50
C MET A 1 36.48 -10.93 9.07
N THR A 2 37.26 -9.90 8.89
CA THR A 2 36.82 -8.57 8.43
C THR A 2 36.63 -8.64 6.91
N VAL A 3 35.39 -8.65 6.45
CA VAL A 3 35.08 -8.51 5.03
C VAL A 3 35.41 -7.10 4.62
N SER A 4 36.38 -6.94 3.72
CA SER A 4 36.77 -5.64 3.16
C SER A 4 35.59 -4.98 2.46
N PRO A 5 35.33 -3.66 2.66
CA PRO A 5 34.16 -2.96 2.12
C PRO A 5 34.21 -2.71 0.62
N GLN A 6 35.16 -3.25 -0.12
CA GLN A 6 35.52 -2.77 -1.46
C GLN A 6 34.74 -3.33 -2.66
N ASN A 7 33.72 -4.22 -2.47
CA ASN A 7 33.01 -4.77 -3.64
C ASN A 7 31.49 -5.02 -3.47
N TYR A 8 30.84 -4.35 -2.52
CA TYR A 8 29.38 -4.44 -2.46
C TYR A 8 28.76 -3.41 -3.42
N GLN A 9 28.42 -3.85 -4.64
CA GLN A 9 27.55 -3.10 -5.53
C GLN A 9 26.10 -3.55 -5.27
N PRO A 10 25.25 -2.67 -4.75
CA PRO A 10 23.84 -3.00 -4.54
C PRO A 10 23.20 -3.33 -5.90
N ARG A 11 22.71 -4.56 -6.06
CA ARG A 11 22.01 -4.96 -7.29
C ARG A 11 20.53 -4.58 -7.21
N PRO A 12 19.93 -4.12 -8.32
CA PRO A 12 18.50 -3.81 -8.36
C PRO A 12 17.67 -5.07 -8.12
N LEU A 13 16.68 -4.95 -7.23
CA LEU A 13 15.79 -6.05 -6.86
C LEU A 13 14.92 -6.47 -8.06
N GLY A 14 14.73 -7.77 -8.24
CA GLY A 14 13.84 -8.32 -9.26
C GLY A 14 14.37 -8.28 -10.70
N LEU A 15 15.51 -7.64 -10.97
CA LEU A 15 16.13 -7.60 -12.30
C LEU A 15 17.37 -8.48 -12.38
N LYS A 16 17.57 -9.09 -13.55
CA LYS A 16 18.75 -9.94 -13.85
C LYS A 16 19.31 -9.60 -15.24
N GLY A 17 20.58 -9.98 -15.48
CA GLY A 17 21.25 -9.83 -16.77
C GLY A 17 21.35 -8.36 -17.24
N PRO A 18 21.33 -8.11 -18.55
CA PRO A 18 21.57 -6.80 -19.14
C PRO A 18 20.65 -5.68 -18.61
N ARG A 19 19.41 -5.98 -18.23
CA ARG A 19 18.50 -5.00 -17.64
C ARG A 19 18.98 -4.52 -16.27
N ALA A 20 19.49 -5.44 -15.45
CA ALA A 20 20.06 -5.07 -14.15
C ALA A 20 21.32 -4.23 -14.32
N GLU A 21 22.16 -4.55 -15.30
CA GLU A 21 23.40 -3.80 -15.60
C GLU A 21 23.09 -2.37 -16.10
N LEU A 22 22.08 -2.21 -16.95
CA LEU A 22 21.63 -0.90 -17.41
C LEU A 22 21.10 -0.03 -16.25
N VAL A 23 20.24 -0.61 -15.40
CA VAL A 23 19.71 0.10 -14.22
C VAL A 23 20.83 0.46 -13.26
N LEU A 24 21.79 -0.44 -13.03
CA LEU A 24 22.97 -0.19 -12.21
C LEU A 24 23.84 0.92 -12.80
N ALA A 25 24.07 0.93 -14.12
CA ALA A 25 24.83 1.96 -14.79
C ALA A 25 24.18 3.35 -14.68
N LEU A 26 22.85 3.41 -14.72
CA LEU A 26 22.08 4.64 -14.59
C LEU A 26 22.01 5.17 -13.15
N LYS A 27 22.18 4.30 -12.13
CA LYS A 27 22.08 4.66 -10.70
C LYS A 27 23.09 5.74 -10.27
N GLY A 28 24.26 5.73 -10.87
CA GLY A 28 25.40 6.56 -10.40
C GLY A 28 25.50 7.95 -11.02
N GLY A 29 24.47 8.49 -11.70
CA GLY A 29 24.77 9.69 -12.43
C GLY A 29 23.62 10.58 -12.87
N SER A 30 24.01 11.69 -13.49
CA SER A 30 23.14 12.68 -14.13
C SER A 30 22.50 12.20 -15.44
N GLY A 31 22.32 10.87 -15.58
CA GLY A 31 21.83 10.22 -16.79
C GLY A 31 22.91 9.89 -17.82
N LEU A 32 22.68 8.89 -18.64
CA LEU A 32 23.59 8.41 -19.68
C LEU A 32 22.89 8.34 -21.04
N THR A 33 23.63 8.62 -22.12
CA THR A 33 23.12 8.37 -23.47
C THR A 33 23.20 6.88 -23.80
N ALA A 34 22.40 6.41 -24.78
CA ALA A 34 22.48 5.04 -25.25
C ALA A 34 23.91 4.67 -25.71
N ARG A 35 24.62 5.61 -26.32
CA ARG A 35 26.02 5.43 -26.73
C ARG A 35 26.94 5.19 -25.53
N ALA A 36 26.83 6.01 -24.49
CA ALA A 36 27.61 5.85 -23.27
C ALA A 36 27.32 4.51 -22.55
N LEU A 37 26.06 4.06 -22.58
CA LEU A 37 25.67 2.75 -22.04
C LEU A 37 26.28 1.60 -22.85
N ILE A 38 26.28 1.69 -24.18
CA ILE A 38 26.92 0.70 -25.08
C ILE A 38 28.41 0.59 -24.75
N GLU A 39 29.11 1.74 -24.71
CA GLU A 39 30.55 1.81 -24.39
C GLU A 39 30.87 1.26 -22.99
N ARG A 40 30.04 1.60 -22.00
CA ARG A 40 30.24 1.21 -20.59
C ARG A 40 30.00 -0.28 -20.34
N LEU A 41 28.97 -0.86 -20.98
CA LEU A 41 28.52 -2.22 -20.71
C LEU A 41 29.00 -3.24 -21.72
N GLY A 42 29.59 -2.82 -22.84
CA GLY A 42 30.00 -3.71 -23.91
C GLY A 42 28.87 -4.45 -24.62
N LEU A 43 27.63 -3.98 -24.48
CA LEU A 43 26.45 -4.57 -25.09
C LEU A 43 26.29 -4.06 -26.54
N SER A 44 25.63 -4.86 -27.38
CA SER A 44 25.31 -4.41 -28.75
C SER A 44 24.31 -3.25 -28.75
N PRO A 45 24.38 -2.34 -29.74
CA PRO A 45 23.45 -1.22 -29.85
C PRO A 45 21.98 -1.63 -29.85
N ASN A 46 21.66 -2.77 -30.47
CA ASN A 46 20.29 -3.29 -30.54
C ASN A 46 19.83 -3.81 -29.17
N ALA A 47 20.70 -4.50 -28.43
CA ALA A 47 20.39 -4.97 -27.08
C ALA A 47 20.13 -3.80 -26.11
N VAL A 48 20.98 -2.78 -26.13
CA VAL A 48 20.79 -1.59 -25.28
C VAL A 48 19.48 -0.88 -25.58
N ARG A 49 19.16 -0.65 -26.87
CA ARG A 49 17.89 -0.01 -27.27
C ARG A 49 16.68 -0.84 -26.88
N HIS A 50 16.74 -2.16 -27.08
CA HIS A 50 15.65 -3.08 -26.72
C HIS A 50 15.38 -3.03 -25.22
N HIS A 51 16.41 -3.21 -24.40
CA HIS A 51 16.23 -3.20 -22.93
C HIS A 51 15.87 -1.83 -22.38
N LEU A 52 16.36 -0.72 -22.95
CA LEU A 52 15.93 0.63 -22.55
C LEU A 52 14.43 0.80 -22.83
N LYS A 53 13.93 0.33 -23.99
CA LYS A 53 12.49 0.39 -24.31
C LYS A 53 11.65 -0.46 -23.35
N GLU A 54 12.13 -1.64 -22.96
CA GLU A 54 11.45 -2.49 -21.98
C GLU A 54 11.41 -1.81 -20.60
N LEU A 55 12.53 -1.23 -20.16
CA LEU A 55 12.61 -0.52 -18.87
C LEU A 55 11.76 0.76 -18.85
N GLU A 56 11.67 1.45 -19.98
CA GLU A 56 10.80 2.62 -20.18
C GLU A 56 9.32 2.21 -20.12
N ALA A 57 8.95 1.14 -20.84
CA ALA A 57 7.59 0.58 -20.80
C ALA A 57 7.18 0.11 -19.39
N ALA A 58 8.15 -0.38 -18.60
CA ALA A 58 7.96 -0.74 -17.20
C ALA A 58 7.96 0.48 -16.23
N GLY A 59 8.12 1.71 -16.75
CA GLY A 59 8.17 2.93 -15.93
C GLY A 59 9.41 3.06 -15.04
N LEU A 60 10.46 2.27 -15.25
CA LEU A 60 11.68 2.24 -14.44
C LEU A 60 12.74 3.23 -14.92
N VAL A 61 12.72 3.56 -16.20
CA VAL A 61 13.64 4.48 -16.87
C VAL A 61 12.84 5.51 -17.64
N THR A 62 13.34 6.72 -17.73
CA THR A 62 12.83 7.79 -18.58
C THR A 62 14.00 8.52 -19.23
N TYR A 63 13.73 9.48 -20.10
CA TYR A 63 14.80 10.26 -20.76
C TYR A 63 14.44 11.71 -20.96
N ASP A 64 15.46 12.55 -20.96
CA ASP A 64 15.41 13.94 -21.43
C ASP A 64 15.98 14.04 -22.83
N ARG A 65 15.36 14.87 -23.66
CA ARG A 65 15.91 15.23 -24.97
C ARG A 65 16.98 16.30 -24.79
N GLN A 66 18.19 16.00 -25.19
CA GLN A 66 19.25 17.00 -25.27
C GLN A 66 19.32 17.57 -26.69
N ALA A 67 19.20 18.91 -26.80
CA ALA A 67 19.49 19.59 -28.03
C ALA A 67 21.01 19.45 -28.33
N GLY A 68 21.36 18.73 -29.37
CA GLY A 68 22.75 18.64 -29.84
C GLY A 68 23.14 19.91 -30.60
N ALA A 69 24.36 20.35 -30.44
CA ALA A 69 24.91 21.51 -31.21
C ALA A 69 24.95 21.25 -32.71
N VAL A 70 25.14 20.00 -33.15
CA VAL A 70 25.09 19.54 -34.53
C VAL A 70 24.64 18.06 -34.55
N GLY A 71 23.49 17.74 -35.17
CA GLY A 71 23.03 16.38 -35.35
C GLY A 71 21.61 16.09 -34.76
N ALA A 72 21.20 14.83 -34.81
CA ALA A 72 19.91 14.40 -34.25
C ALA A 72 19.88 14.56 -32.72
N PRO A 73 18.73 14.94 -32.13
CA PRO A 73 18.57 15.03 -30.67
C PRO A 73 19.00 13.72 -29.99
N SER A 74 19.84 13.82 -28.96
CA SER A 74 20.23 12.66 -28.18
C SER A 74 19.35 12.54 -26.95
N HIS A 75 18.98 11.30 -26.58
CA HIS A 75 18.25 10.98 -25.36
C HIS A 75 19.25 10.70 -24.24
N ARG A 76 19.06 11.36 -23.10
CA ARG A 76 19.76 11.07 -21.87
C ARG A 76 18.85 10.35 -20.92
N TYR A 77 19.12 9.08 -20.71
CA TYR A 77 18.31 8.17 -19.88
C TYR A 77 18.69 8.31 -18.41
N HIS A 78 17.71 8.25 -17.53
CA HIS A 78 17.87 8.24 -16.08
C HIS A 78 16.77 7.37 -15.42
N LEU A 79 16.98 7.00 -14.16
CA LEU A 79 16.00 6.24 -13.40
C LEU A 79 14.81 7.14 -13.02
N THR A 80 13.62 6.57 -13.08
CA THR A 80 12.43 7.15 -12.43
C THR A 80 12.47 6.88 -10.92
N PRO A 81 11.57 7.49 -10.11
CA PRO A 81 11.41 7.11 -8.71
C PRO A 81 11.15 5.61 -8.51
N ALA A 82 10.40 4.95 -9.43
CA ALA A 82 10.19 3.51 -9.41
C ALA A 82 11.47 2.72 -9.72
N GLY A 83 12.29 3.19 -10.67
CA GLY A 83 13.61 2.62 -10.95
C GLY A 83 14.57 2.79 -9.77
N GLU A 84 14.55 3.92 -9.10
CA GLU A 84 15.32 4.17 -7.88
C GLU A 84 14.88 3.26 -6.72
N ALA A 85 13.59 2.90 -6.63
CA ALA A 85 13.05 2.02 -5.61
C ALA A 85 13.53 0.56 -5.74
N LEU A 86 14.08 0.16 -6.89
CA LEU A 86 14.68 -1.16 -7.07
C LEU A 86 15.98 -1.37 -6.26
N PHE A 87 16.58 -0.32 -5.76
CA PHE A 87 17.80 -0.44 -4.97
C PHE A 87 17.49 -0.65 -3.49
N PRO A 88 18.24 -1.53 -2.79
CA PRO A 88 18.05 -1.78 -1.38
C PRO A 88 18.09 -0.48 -0.58
N ARG A 89 17.08 -0.25 0.23
CA ARG A 89 17.00 0.86 1.17
C ARG A 89 17.01 0.29 2.59
N ARG A 90 17.81 0.88 3.47
CA ARG A 90 17.91 0.41 4.86
C ARG A 90 17.06 1.27 5.81
N TYR A 91 15.89 1.71 5.33
CA TYR A 91 14.99 2.52 6.16
C TYR A 91 14.49 1.74 7.39
N GLU A 92 14.19 0.46 7.22
CA GLU A 92 13.73 -0.40 8.30
C GLU A 92 14.79 -0.51 9.42
N GLU A 93 16.06 -0.68 9.04
CA GLU A 93 17.16 -0.70 10.01
C GLU A 93 17.35 0.66 10.70
N ALA A 94 17.23 1.76 9.95
CA ALA A 94 17.34 3.10 10.50
C ALA A 94 16.19 3.41 11.48
N VAL A 95 14.96 3.05 11.10
CA VAL A 95 13.78 3.17 11.99
C VAL A 95 13.95 2.27 13.21
N GLY A 96 14.43 1.02 13.02
CA GLY A 96 14.71 0.12 14.14
C GLY A 96 15.67 0.74 15.17
N ARG A 97 16.79 1.30 14.72
CA ARG A 97 17.78 1.98 15.60
C ARG A 97 17.19 3.21 16.28
N LEU A 98 16.36 3.98 15.58
CA LEU A 98 15.68 5.12 16.17
C LEU A 98 14.73 4.69 17.29
N LEU A 99 13.95 3.64 17.06
CA LEU A 99 13.04 3.09 18.08
C LEU A 99 13.83 2.51 19.26
N ASP A 100 14.96 1.85 19.01
CA ASP A 100 15.85 1.35 20.09
C ASP A 100 16.35 2.50 20.96
N TYR A 101 16.78 3.60 20.36
CA TYR A 101 17.20 4.81 21.07
C TYR A 101 16.07 5.38 21.94
N VAL A 102 14.83 5.50 21.39
CA VAL A 102 13.69 6.01 22.15
C VAL A 102 13.36 5.07 23.31
N VAL A 103 13.38 3.76 23.10
CA VAL A 103 13.14 2.78 24.19
C VAL A 103 14.16 2.89 25.28
N GLU A 104 15.45 3.06 24.93
CA GLU A 104 16.56 3.15 25.89
C GLU A 104 16.51 4.42 26.75
N HIS A 105 16.14 5.57 26.13
CA HIS A 105 16.21 6.88 26.80
C HIS A 105 14.88 7.35 27.40
N GLU A 106 13.77 6.97 26.78
CA GLU A 106 12.41 7.48 27.11
C GLU A 106 11.46 6.34 27.53
N GLY A 107 11.89 5.11 27.37
CA GLY A 107 11.10 3.91 27.67
C GLY A 107 10.20 3.46 26.52
N ARG A 108 9.75 2.19 26.62
CA ARG A 108 8.90 1.54 25.60
C ARG A 108 7.60 2.28 25.35
N ALA A 109 6.98 2.83 26.38
CA ALA A 109 5.72 3.57 26.26
C ALA A 109 5.84 4.81 25.35
N ALA A 110 6.99 5.50 25.37
CA ALA A 110 7.25 6.63 24.48
C ALA A 110 7.34 6.16 23.00
N ALA A 111 8.08 5.08 22.73
CA ALA A 111 8.16 4.53 21.39
C ALA A 111 6.78 4.10 20.85
N VAL A 112 5.97 3.42 21.67
CA VAL A 112 4.59 3.05 21.34
C VAL A 112 3.75 4.28 21.03
N SER A 113 3.82 5.32 21.88
CA SER A 113 3.07 6.56 21.68
C SER A 113 3.40 7.25 20.34
N VAL A 114 4.66 7.23 19.93
CA VAL A 114 5.07 7.76 18.61
C VAL A 114 4.45 6.93 17.48
N LEU A 115 4.52 5.60 17.57
CA LEU A 115 3.96 4.70 16.56
C LEU A 115 2.43 4.81 16.43
N GLU A 116 1.72 4.97 17.55
CA GLU A 116 0.26 5.14 17.58
C GLU A 116 -0.22 6.46 16.99
N THR A 117 0.67 7.47 16.88
CA THR A 117 0.30 8.81 16.35
C THR A 117 -0.33 8.72 14.97
N LYS A 118 0.16 7.81 14.10
CA LYS A 118 -0.40 7.54 12.80
C LYS A 118 -1.92 7.25 12.85
N TYR A 119 -2.34 6.33 13.71
CA TYR A 119 -3.75 5.95 13.80
C TYR A 119 -4.61 7.03 14.45
N ARG A 120 -4.05 7.81 15.39
CA ARG A 120 -4.73 8.97 15.97
C ARG A 120 -4.99 10.05 14.92
N GLU A 121 -4.02 10.31 14.05
CA GLU A 121 -4.16 11.29 12.97
C GLU A 121 -5.16 10.82 11.91
N LEU A 122 -5.11 9.53 11.51
CA LEU A 122 -6.10 8.94 10.61
C LEU A 122 -7.51 9.01 11.20
N ALA A 123 -7.70 8.63 12.45
CA ALA A 123 -8.99 8.73 13.12
C ALA A 123 -9.52 10.17 13.15
N LYS A 124 -8.66 11.14 13.47
CA LYS A 124 -9.03 12.56 13.49
C LYS A 124 -9.46 13.05 12.11
N SER A 125 -8.72 12.68 11.07
CA SER A 125 -9.06 13.06 9.69
C SER A 125 -10.39 12.48 9.24
N LEU A 126 -10.61 11.18 9.45
CA LEU A 126 -11.82 10.49 9.04
C LEU A 126 -13.05 10.91 9.84
N ARG A 127 -12.93 11.19 11.14
CA ARG A 127 -14.05 11.69 11.96
C ARG A 127 -14.65 12.98 11.43
N ALA A 128 -13.82 13.91 10.96
CA ALA A 128 -14.30 15.16 10.38
C ALA A 128 -15.11 14.94 9.09
N GLU A 129 -14.76 13.90 8.32
CA GLU A 129 -15.44 13.52 7.07
C GLU A 129 -16.73 12.71 7.31
N LEU A 130 -16.78 11.95 8.41
CA LEU A 130 -17.78 10.88 8.62
C LEU A 130 -18.84 11.18 9.68
N ALA A 131 -19.07 12.46 10.05
CA ALA A 131 -19.98 12.80 11.13
C ALA A 131 -21.39 12.17 10.98
N ASP A 132 -21.96 12.21 9.76
CA ASP A 132 -23.29 11.67 9.45
C ASP A 132 -23.23 10.46 8.50
N ALA A 133 -22.10 9.77 8.41
CA ALA A 133 -21.90 8.70 7.45
C ALA A 133 -22.57 7.39 7.90
N THR A 134 -23.13 6.65 6.93
CA THR A 134 -23.64 5.29 7.16
C THR A 134 -22.49 4.31 7.47
N PRO A 135 -22.78 3.14 8.07
CA PRO A 135 -21.78 2.11 8.29
C PRO A 135 -21.01 1.71 7.03
N GLU A 136 -21.67 1.64 5.87
CA GLU A 136 -21.06 1.31 4.59
C GLU A 136 -20.12 2.45 4.12
N GLN A 137 -20.52 3.70 4.30
CA GLN A 137 -19.69 4.85 3.96
C GLN A 137 -18.44 4.91 4.85
N ARG A 138 -18.58 4.62 6.15
CA ARG A 138 -17.46 4.51 7.10
C ARG A 138 -16.48 3.41 6.68
N LEU A 139 -17.00 2.22 6.38
CA LEU A 139 -16.16 1.10 5.95
C LEU A 139 -15.42 1.42 4.65
N HIS A 140 -16.09 2.04 3.68
CA HIS A 140 -15.47 2.47 2.43
C HIS A 140 -14.37 3.52 2.65
N ALA A 141 -14.59 4.49 3.54
CA ALA A 141 -13.59 5.52 3.85
C ALA A 141 -12.36 4.93 4.56
N VAL A 142 -12.57 4.02 5.52
CA VAL A 142 -11.49 3.28 6.19
C VAL A 142 -10.69 2.46 5.18
N THR A 143 -11.36 1.74 4.29
CA THR A 143 -10.69 0.93 3.24
C THR A 143 -9.79 1.80 2.37
N ARG A 144 -10.28 2.95 1.88
CA ARG A 144 -9.47 3.90 1.09
C ARG A 144 -8.28 4.44 1.88
N ALA A 145 -8.47 4.77 3.17
CA ALA A 145 -7.40 5.28 4.01
C ALA A 145 -6.29 4.23 4.23
N LEU A 146 -6.68 2.99 4.50
CA LEU A 146 -5.74 1.87 4.64
C LEU A 146 -5.01 1.55 3.33
N GLU A 147 -5.71 1.63 2.18
CA GLU A 147 -5.09 1.46 0.86
C GLU A 147 -4.01 2.53 0.60
N ALA A 148 -4.30 3.79 0.91
CA ALA A 148 -3.34 4.89 0.80
C ALA A 148 -2.12 4.72 1.70
N GLU A 149 -2.28 4.03 2.85
CA GLU A 149 -1.22 3.69 3.79
C GLU A 149 -0.44 2.41 3.42
N GLY A 150 -0.79 1.74 2.32
CA GLY A 150 -0.10 0.57 1.79
C GLY A 150 -0.58 -0.76 2.33
N TYR A 151 -1.69 -0.79 3.01
CA TYR A 151 -2.36 -2.04 3.38
C TYR A 151 -3.04 -2.72 2.24
N MET A 152 -3.24 -3.64 1.77
CA MET A 152 -4.04 -4.19 0.64
C MET A 152 -5.42 -4.64 1.17
N PRO A 153 -6.33 -3.71 1.51
CA PRO A 153 -7.57 -4.04 2.17
C PRO A 153 -8.59 -4.64 1.20
N GLU A 154 -9.35 -5.60 1.65
CA GLU A 154 -10.48 -6.19 0.97
C GLU A 154 -11.65 -6.31 1.95
N VAL A 155 -12.86 -5.97 1.52
CA VAL A 155 -14.07 -6.18 2.31
C VAL A 155 -14.78 -7.43 1.83
N ARG A 156 -15.00 -8.37 2.74
CA ARG A 156 -15.74 -9.61 2.51
C ARG A 156 -16.94 -9.70 3.46
N GLN A 157 -17.83 -10.63 3.19
CA GLN A 157 -18.85 -11.07 4.17
C GLN A 157 -18.41 -12.40 4.77
N ASN A 158 -18.55 -12.53 6.08
CA ASN A 158 -18.34 -13.82 6.75
C ASN A 158 -19.53 -14.77 6.52
N GLY A 159 -19.44 -16.00 7.01
CA GLY A 159 -20.50 -16.99 6.88
C GLY A 159 -21.84 -16.61 7.54
N SER A 160 -21.86 -15.57 8.38
CA SER A 160 -23.06 -15.00 9.02
C SER A 160 -23.58 -13.74 8.33
N GLY A 161 -22.98 -13.34 7.17
CA GLY A 161 -23.35 -12.14 6.44
C GLY A 161 -22.82 -10.83 7.02
N LEU A 162 -22.02 -10.88 8.09
CA LEU A 162 -21.40 -9.69 8.67
C LEU A 162 -20.16 -9.27 7.87
N PRO A 163 -19.89 -7.94 7.75
CA PRO A 163 -18.71 -7.45 7.06
C PRO A 163 -17.43 -7.86 7.79
N MET A 164 -16.43 -8.18 7.01
CA MET A 164 -15.09 -8.54 7.45
C MET A 164 -14.09 -7.73 6.62
N LEU A 165 -13.21 -6.99 7.27
CA LEU A 165 -12.09 -6.33 6.65
C LEU A 165 -10.90 -7.28 6.67
N VAL A 166 -10.28 -7.50 5.50
CA VAL A 166 -9.12 -8.36 5.31
C VAL A 166 -7.99 -7.52 4.76
N GLU A 167 -6.84 -7.52 5.40
CA GLU A 167 -5.63 -6.81 4.97
C GLU A 167 -4.58 -7.83 4.54
N HIS A 168 -4.25 -7.84 3.26
CA HIS A 168 -3.30 -8.79 2.67
C HIS A 168 -1.83 -8.36 2.79
N ASN A 169 -1.58 -7.13 3.22
CA ASN A 169 -0.25 -6.59 3.47
C ASN A 169 -0.22 -5.76 4.75
N CYS A 170 0.83 -5.93 5.53
CA CYS A 170 1.13 -5.04 6.65
C CYS A 170 2.38 -4.21 6.31
N PRO A 171 2.24 -2.91 5.99
CA PRO A 171 3.39 -2.06 5.64
C PRO A 171 4.34 -1.81 6.81
N MET A 172 3.91 -2.15 8.04
CA MET A 172 4.66 -1.97 9.29
C MET A 172 5.04 -3.31 9.94
N GLN A 173 5.02 -4.43 9.20
CA GLN A 173 5.14 -5.78 9.77
C GLN A 173 6.35 -5.92 10.71
N GLN A 174 7.55 -5.54 10.32
CA GLN A 174 8.75 -5.66 11.14
C GLN A 174 8.68 -4.82 12.44
N VAL A 175 8.03 -3.66 12.36
CA VAL A 175 7.78 -2.82 13.54
C VAL A 175 6.72 -3.46 14.43
N ALA A 176 5.65 -3.99 13.86
CA ALA A 176 4.55 -4.64 14.58
C ALA A 176 4.99 -5.94 15.28
N GLU A 177 5.95 -6.68 14.70
CA GLU A 177 6.56 -7.85 15.36
C GLU A 177 7.33 -7.48 16.65
N ARG A 178 7.91 -6.29 16.69
CA ARG A 178 8.62 -5.76 17.86
C ARG A 178 7.72 -4.99 18.83
N PHE A 179 6.71 -4.33 18.31
CA PHE A 179 5.75 -3.49 19.02
C PHE A 179 4.31 -3.91 18.69
N PRO A 180 3.83 -5.04 19.24
CA PRO A 180 2.48 -5.54 18.97
C PRO A 180 1.37 -4.56 19.41
N GLU A 181 1.69 -3.61 20.30
CA GLU A 181 0.81 -2.52 20.70
C GLU A 181 0.33 -1.68 19.50
N LEU A 182 1.12 -1.64 18.42
CA LEU A 182 0.75 -0.99 17.16
C LEU A 182 -0.48 -1.64 16.51
N CYS A 183 -0.55 -2.99 16.55
CA CYS A 183 -1.70 -3.72 16.04
C CYS A 183 -2.96 -3.53 16.91
N ASP A 184 -2.78 -3.31 18.22
CA ASP A 184 -3.89 -2.98 19.12
C ASP A 184 -4.37 -1.54 18.89
N ALA A 185 -3.45 -0.63 18.55
CA ALA A 185 -3.80 0.74 18.14
C ALA A 185 -4.61 0.75 16.85
N GLU A 186 -4.27 -0.10 15.88
CA GLU A 186 -5.04 -0.29 14.65
C GLU A 186 -6.47 -0.79 14.94
N ALA A 187 -6.60 -1.84 15.75
CA ALA A 187 -7.92 -2.36 16.14
C ALA A 187 -8.77 -1.30 16.86
N ARG A 188 -8.16 -0.46 17.72
CA ARG A 188 -8.84 0.67 18.36
C ARG A 188 -9.28 1.73 17.34
N PHE A 189 -8.40 2.08 16.40
CA PHE A 189 -8.70 2.98 15.29
C PHE A 189 -9.91 2.49 14.48
N LEU A 190 -9.90 1.22 14.08
CA LEU A 190 -11.02 0.61 13.35
C LEU A 190 -12.32 0.66 14.16
N THR A 191 -12.28 0.29 15.45
CA THR A 191 -13.43 0.35 16.37
C THR A 191 -14.01 1.76 16.48
N GLU A 192 -13.13 2.74 16.59
CA GLU A 192 -13.47 4.14 16.75
C GLU A 192 -14.12 4.74 15.50
N VAL A 193 -13.50 4.54 14.32
CA VAL A 193 -13.98 5.16 13.07
C VAL A 193 -15.19 4.45 12.50
N LEU A 194 -15.25 3.13 12.63
CA LEU A 194 -16.41 2.34 12.19
C LEU A 194 -17.61 2.43 13.15
N GLU A 195 -17.41 2.94 14.37
CA GLU A 195 -18.42 2.95 15.42
C GLU A 195 -19.03 1.54 15.69
N ALA A 196 -18.21 0.51 15.53
CA ALA A 196 -18.57 -0.88 15.58
C ALA A 196 -17.69 -1.67 16.55
N SER A 197 -18.10 -2.84 16.95
CA SER A 197 -17.22 -3.80 17.61
C SER A 197 -16.32 -4.45 16.56
N VAL A 198 -14.99 -4.33 16.74
CA VAL A 198 -14.03 -4.90 15.81
C VAL A 198 -13.19 -5.94 16.53
N THR A 199 -13.20 -7.17 16.03
CA THR A 199 -12.43 -8.28 16.59
C THR A 199 -11.50 -8.87 15.55
N ARG A 200 -10.19 -8.86 15.84
CA ARG A 200 -9.17 -9.46 14.98
C ARG A 200 -9.21 -10.99 15.09
N SER A 201 -9.37 -11.68 13.96
CA SER A 201 -9.46 -13.16 13.89
C SER A 201 -8.23 -13.81 13.25
N ALA A 202 -7.47 -13.09 12.45
CA ALA A 202 -6.18 -13.52 11.89
C ALA A 202 -5.17 -12.38 11.94
N HIS A 203 -3.86 -12.69 11.99
CA HIS A 203 -2.82 -11.71 12.27
C HIS A 203 -1.53 -12.02 11.52
N ILE A 204 -1.08 -11.13 10.62
CA ILE A 204 0.15 -11.30 9.83
C ILE A 204 1.39 -11.48 10.72
N PRO A 205 1.65 -10.64 11.74
CA PRO A 205 2.80 -10.84 12.63
C PRO A 205 2.81 -12.17 13.40
N SER A 206 1.66 -12.84 13.51
CA SER A 206 1.55 -14.18 14.10
C SER A 206 1.66 -15.32 13.08
N GLY A 207 2.06 -15.02 11.83
CA GLY A 207 2.28 -16.00 10.76
C GLY A 207 1.07 -16.29 9.88
N CYS A 208 -0.02 -15.55 10.00
CA CYS A 208 -1.15 -15.66 9.08
C CYS A 208 -0.88 -14.95 7.75
N GLY A 209 -1.56 -15.36 6.69
CA GLY A 209 -1.44 -14.74 5.36
C GLY A 209 -2.12 -13.37 5.22
N ALA A 210 -2.95 -12.99 6.18
CA ALA A 210 -3.65 -11.71 6.24
C ALA A 210 -3.97 -11.33 7.69
N CYS A 211 -4.26 -10.04 7.94
CA CYS A 211 -4.99 -9.62 9.13
C CYS A 211 -6.48 -9.58 8.80
N GLU A 212 -7.31 -10.20 9.63
CA GLU A 212 -8.75 -10.25 9.44
C GLU A 212 -9.48 -9.66 10.63
N TYR A 213 -10.41 -8.75 10.36
CA TYR A 213 -11.22 -8.05 11.35
C TYR A 213 -12.69 -8.30 11.11
N LYS A 214 -13.37 -8.94 12.07
CA LYS A 214 -14.84 -9.07 12.09
C LYS A 214 -15.42 -7.76 12.60
N ILE A 215 -16.43 -7.25 11.90
CA ILE A 215 -17.07 -5.97 12.21
C ILE A 215 -18.51 -6.24 12.58
N GLU A 216 -18.87 -5.90 13.83
CA GLU A 216 -20.24 -6.04 14.35
C GLU A 216 -20.73 -4.63 14.71
N THR A 217 -21.74 -4.14 13.98
CA THR A 217 -22.35 -2.84 14.27
C THR A 217 -23.05 -2.87 15.63
N ARG A 218 -22.89 -1.81 16.41
CA ARG A 218 -23.43 -1.70 17.80
C ARG A 218 -24.94 -1.62 17.89
N GLU A 219 -25.67 -1.58 16.77
CA GLU A 219 -27.12 -1.63 16.75
C GLU A 219 -27.62 -2.69 15.76
N GLY A 220 -28.52 -3.54 16.30
CA GLY A 220 -29.56 -4.10 15.50
C GLY A 220 -30.49 -3.02 14.96
N SER A 221 -30.04 -2.12 14.12
CA SER A 221 -30.92 -1.26 13.35
C SER A 221 -31.59 -2.09 12.29
N ARG A 222 -32.86 -2.36 12.56
CA ARG A 222 -33.84 -2.92 11.63
C ARG A 222 -33.62 -2.35 10.24
N VAL A 223 -33.03 -3.14 9.37
CA VAL A 223 -33.28 -2.99 7.94
C VAL A 223 -34.75 -3.35 7.77
N THR A 224 -35.63 -2.36 7.85
CA THR A 224 -36.98 -2.51 7.33
C THR A 224 -36.83 -2.64 5.83
N SER A 225 -36.81 -3.87 5.38
CA SER A 225 -37.11 -4.20 4.00
C SER A 225 -38.42 -3.52 3.65
N HIS A 226 -38.36 -2.51 2.81
CA HIS A 226 -39.54 -1.96 2.14
C HIS A 226 -40.05 -3.05 1.18
N GLU A 227 -40.87 -3.95 1.70
CA GLU A 227 -41.75 -4.77 0.88
C GLU A 227 -42.71 -3.80 0.20
N SER A 228 -42.51 -3.62 -1.09
CA SER A 228 -43.45 -3.00 -2.00
C SER A 228 -44.70 -3.87 -2.02
N ARG A 229 -45.68 -3.49 -1.24
CA ARG A 229 -47.04 -4.04 -1.37
C ARG A 229 -47.70 -3.35 -2.57
N ASP A 230 -47.51 -3.90 -3.73
CA ASP A 230 -48.43 -3.76 -4.84
C ASP A 230 -49.61 -4.71 -4.59
N SER A 231 -50.58 -4.22 -3.88
CA SER A 231 -51.90 -4.84 -3.82
C SER A 231 -52.80 -4.17 -4.86
N ALA A 232 -52.77 -4.69 -6.08
CA ALA A 232 -53.83 -4.45 -7.06
C ALA A 232 -55.12 -5.06 -6.53
N GLY A 233 -56.00 -4.21 -6.00
CA GLY A 233 -57.37 -4.57 -5.69
C GLY A 233 -58.20 -4.70 -6.96
N GLN A 234 -58.50 -5.89 -7.37
CA GLN A 234 -59.58 -6.22 -8.28
C GLN A 234 -60.91 -6.28 -7.51
N ALA A 235 -61.76 -5.31 -7.77
CA ALA A 235 -63.13 -5.38 -7.33
C ALA A 235 -63.95 -6.34 -8.25
N PRO A 236 -64.85 -7.18 -7.71
CA PRO A 236 -65.69 -8.01 -8.56
C PRO A 236 -66.88 -7.22 -9.11
N LEU A 237 -67.10 -7.34 -10.41
CA LEU A 237 -68.31 -6.87 -11.13
C LEU A 237 -69.53 -7.67 -10.65
N ALA A 238 -70.48 -6.98 -10.09
CA ALA A 238 -71.83 -7.50 -9.81
C ALA A 238 -72.61 -7.65 -11.11
N THR A 239 -73.00 -8.86 -11.43
CA THR A 239 -74.04 -9.18 -12.41
C THR A 239 -75.41 -8.84 -11.85
N ARG A 240 -76.16 -8.01 -12.54
CA ARG A 240 -77.60 -7.88 -12.37
C ARG A 240 -78.28 -8.58 -13.53
N ASP A 241 -79.00 -9.65 -13.19
CA ASP A 241 -80.12 -10.23 -13.98
C ASP A 241 -81.36 -9.36 -13.83
N SER A 242 -81.96 -9.02 -14.97
CA SER A 242 -83.42 -9.07 -15.24
C SER A 242 -83.68 -8.79 -16.69
#